data_364af11189fb89ed332505f98be95d2d
#
_entry.id   364af11189fb89ed332505f98be95d2d
#
_cell.length_a   1.000
_cell.length_b   1.000
_cell.length_c   1.000
_cell.angle_alpha   90.00
_cell.angle_beta   90.00
_cell.angle_gamma   90.00
#
_symmetry.space_group_name_H-M   'P 1'
#
loop_
_entity.id
_entity.type
_entity.pdbx_description
1 polymer ?
#
loop_
_entity_poly.entity_id
_entity_poly.type
_entity_poly.pdbx_seq_one_letter_code
_entity_poly.pdbx_strand_id
1 'polypeptide(L)' 'MEALLRAVSLAGGQTALARRIGKTQSHVAQWLRRGRVGPTACIAVETALDGQVTRYELRPDVFGQPPQPPSEAVQ' A
#
# COMPACT_ATOMS: atom_id res chain seq x y z
N MET A 1 7.70 6.19 0.33
CA MET A 1 8.51 5.22 -0.40
C MET A 1 8.82 3.96 0.41
N GLU A 2 9.14 4.12 1.67
CA GLU A 2 9.46 2.97 2.52
C GLU A 2 8.32 1.95 2.60
N ALA A 3 7.09 2.43 2.72
CA ALA A 3 5.94 1.54 2.77
C ALA A 3 5.81 0.71 1.49
N LEU A 4 6.07 1.32 0.34
CA LEU A 4 6.02 0.61 -0.93
C LEU A 4 7.12 -0.45 -1.02
N LEU A 5 8.33 -0.12 -0.56
CA LEU A 5 9.42 -1.09 -0.54
C LEU A 5 9.08 -2.28 0.36
N ARG A 6 8.46 -2.00 1.51
CA ARG A 6 8.03 -3.05 2.42
C ARG A 6 6.95 -3.93 1.78
N ALA A 7 6.02 -3.31 1.05
CA ALA A 7 4.97 -4.05 0.35
C ALA A 7 5.56 -5.00 -0.69
N VAL A 8 6.52 -4.52 -1.47
CA VAL A 8 7.19 -5.35 -2.47
C VAL A 8 7.89 -6.53 -1.80
N SER A 9 8.59 -6.27 -0.69
CA SER A 9 9.29 -7.30 0.03
C SER A 9 8.34 -8.35 0.61
N LEU A 10 7.25 -7.91 1.23
CA LEU A 10 6.26 -8.82 1.81
C LEU A 10 5.57 -9.68 0.77
N ALA A 11 5.38 -9.14 -0.43
CA ALA A 11 4.74 -9.89 -1.51
C ALA A 11 5.68 -10.89 -2.18
N GLY A 12 6.97 -10.73 -2.01
CA GLY A 12 7.95 -11.59 -2.63
C GLY A 12 8.56 -11.03 -3.91
N GLY A 13 8.48 -9.71 -4.11
CA GLY A 13 9.05 -9.04 -5.25
C GLY A 13 8.02 -8.24 -6.04
N GLN A 14 8.52 -7.46 -7.02
CA GLN A 14 7.66 -6.60 -7.82
C GLN A 14 6.63 -7.38 -8.63
N THR A 15 7.06 -8.45 -9.28
CA THR A 15 6.15 -9.28 -10.08
C THR A 15 5.11 -9.96 -9.20
N ALA A 16 5.52 -10.44 -8.03
CA ALA A 16 4.59 -11.09 -7.11
C ALA A 16 3.54 -10.11 -6.59
N LEU A 17 3.95 -8.89 -6.25
CA LEU A 17 3.01 -7.87 -5.82
C LEU A 17 2.03 -7.53 -6.94
N ALA A 18 2.55 -7.34 -8.16
CA ALA A 18 1.70 -7.02 -9.32
C ALA A 18 0.64 -8.08 -9.54
N ARG A 19 1.01 -9.35 -9.45
CA ARG A 19 0.06 -10.45 -9.61
C ARG A 19 -1.04 -10.42 -8.58
N ARG A 20 -0.70 -10.12 -7.34
CA ARG A 20 -1.67 -10.10 -6.24
C ARG A 20 -2.73 -9.02 -6.42
N ILE A 21 -2.36 -7.90 -7.05
CA ILE A 21 -3.27 -6.78 -7.20
C ILE A 21 -3.83 -6.63 -8.62
N GLY A 22 -3.56 -7.61 -9.49
CA GLY A 22 -4.09 -7.59 -10.86
C GLY A 22 -3.46 -6.55 -11.76
N LYS A 23 -2.20 -6.21 -11.50
CA LYS A 23 -1.45 -5.24 -12.31
C LYS A 23 -0.25 -5.92 -12.94
N THR A 24 0.54 -5.16 -13.71
CA THR A 24 1.76 -5.67 -14.31
C THR A 24 2.97 -5.21 -13.50
N GLN A 25 4.09 -5.90 -13.67
CA GLN A 25 5.34 -5.52 -13.03
C GLN A 25 5.74 -4.09 -13.40
N SER A 26 5.42 -3.66 -14.63
CA SER A 26 5.72 -2.29 -15.06
C SER A 26 5.02 -1.25 -14.20
N HIS A 27 3.80 -1.50 -13.76
CA HIS A 27 3.08 -0.58 -12.87
C HIS A 27 3.83 -0.41 -11.56
N VAL A 28 4.25 -1.53 -10.97
CA VAL A 28 4.99 -1.48 -9.70
C VAL A 28 6.32 -0.75 -9.87
N ALA A 29 7.02 -1.02 -10.97
CA ALA A 29 8.28 -0.35 -11.27
C ALA A 29 8.10 1.17 -11.41
N GLN A 30 6.99 1.60 -12.03
CA GLN A 30 6.69 3.02 -12.15
C GLN A 30 6.44 3.66 -10.79
N TRP A 31 5.72 2.97 -9.91
CA TRP A 31 5.48 3.49 -8.56
C TRP A 31 6.78 3.67 -7.81
N LEU A 32 7.70 2.72 -7.94
CA LEU A 32 9.01 2.82 -7.29
C LEU A 32 9.81 4.00 -7.83
N ARG A 33 9.77 4.22 -9.14
CA ARG A 33 10.48 5.35 -9.74
C ARG A 33 9.88 6.68 -9.33
N ARG A 34 8.55 6.78 -9.24
CA ARG A 34 7.85 8.01 -8.87
C ARG A 34 7.86 8.24 -7.38
N GLY A 35 8.08 7.19 -6.61
CA GLY A 35 8.04 7.27 -5.16
C GLY A 35 6.64 7.29 -4.57
N ARG A 36 5.64 6.84 -5.34
CA ARG A 36 4.26 6.81 -4.86
C ARG A 36 3.41 5.83 -5.65
N VAL A 37 2.35 5.36 -5.00
CA VAL A 37 1.38 4.42 -5.57
C VAL A 37 0.10 5.19 -5.88
N GLY A 38 -0.58 4.87 -6.98
CA GLY A 38 -1.87 5.49 -7.28
C GLY A 38 -2.89 5.19 -6.18
N PRO A 39 -3.82 6.13 -5.90
CA PRO A 39 -4.77 5.95 -4.79
C PRO A 39 -5.59 4.67 -4.86
N THR A 40 -6.08 4.31 -6.03
CA THR A 40 -6.87 3.08 -6.19
C THR A 40 -6.01 1.84 -5.91
N ALA A 41 -4.77 1.86 -6.36
CA ALA A 41 -3.86 0.74 -6.16
C ALA A 41 -3.47 0.58 -4.69
N CYS A 42 -3.48 1.68 -3.91
CA CYS A 42 -3.19 1.58 -2.48
C CYS A 42 -4.16 0.66 -1.76
N ILE A 43 -5.43 0.75 -2.11
CA ILE A 43 -6.46 -0.09 -1.49
C ILE A 43 -6.23 -1.55 -1.88
N ALA A 44 -5.89 -1.81 -3.14
CA ALA A 44 -5.61 -3.15 -3.60
C ALA A 44 -4.39 -3.75 -2.90
N VAL A 45 -3.34 -2.96 -2.72
CA VAL A 45 -2.13 -3.42 -2.03
C VAL A 45 -2.43 -3.74 -0.57
N GLU A 46 -3.18 -2.87 0.10
CA GLU A 46 -3.56 -3.11 1.50
C GLU A 46 -4.33 -4.43 1.63
N THR A 47 -5.30 -4.65 0.76
CA THR A 47 -6.09 -5.88 0.79
C THR A 47 -5.24 -7.10 0.50
N ALA A 48 -4.36 -7.01 -0.49
CA ALA A 48 -3.51 -8.13 -0.88
C ALA A 48 -2.54 -8.55 0.21
N LEU A 49 -2.14 -7.61 1.07
CA LEU A 49 -1.19 -7.88 2.14
C LEU A 49 -1.86 -7.94 3.51
N ASP A 50 -3.17 -8.11 3.54
CA ASP A 50 -3.95 -8.27 4.78
C ASP A 50 -3.71 -7.16 5.79
N GLY A 51 -3.53 -5.93 5.31
CA GLY A 51 -3.35 -4.77 6.15
C GLY A 51 -1.96 -4.59 6.73
N GLN A 52 -1.00 -5.43 6.35
CA GLN A 52 0.38 -5.29 6.83
C GLN A 52 1.03 -4.01 6.30
N VAL A 53 0.60 -3.56 5.12
CA VAL A 53 0.94 -2.24 4.59
C VAL A 53 -0.39 -1.59 4.24
N THR A 54 -0.69 -0.46 4.89
CA THR A 54 -2.00 0.17 4.73
C THR A 54 -1.96 1.27 3.68
N ARG A 55 -3.15 1.64 3.18
CA ARG A 55 -3.28 2.77 2.26
C ARG A 55 -2.77 4.07 2.89
N TYR A 56 -2.90 4.18 4.20
CA TYR A 56 -2.48 5.38 4.92
C TYR A 56 -0.97 5.53 4.94
N GLU A 57 -0.25 4.40 5.01
CA GLU A 57 1.20 4.40 4.94
C GLU A 57 1.70 4.67 3.52
N LEU A 58 0.97 4.16 2.52
CA LEU A 58 1.34 4.33 1.12
C LEU A 58 1.09 5.74 0.61
N ARG A 59 -0.04 6.32 0.98
CA ARG A 59 -0.42 7.66 0.51
C ARG A 59 -1.07 8.46 1.63
N PRO A 60 -0.31 8.87 2.64
CA PRO A 60 -0.87 9.70 3.71
C PRO A 60 -1.38 11.05 3.20
N ASP A 61 -0.85 11.53 2.08
CA ASP A 61 -1.29 12.78 1.45
C ASP A 61 -2.72 12.67 0.89
N VAL A 62 -3.17 11.45 0.56
CA VAL A 62 -4.50 11.23 0.01
C VAL A 62 -5.47 10.71 1.08
N PHE A 63 -5.05 9.75 1.88
CA PHE A 63 -5.93 9.06 2.83
C PHE A 63 -5.84 9.60 4.26
N GLY A 64 -4.78 10.35 4.58
CA GLY A 64 -4.60 10.93 5.89
C GLY A 64 -4.19 9.90 6.94
N GLN A 65 -4.71 10.08 8.15
CA GLN A 65 -4.41 9.18 9.26
C GLN A 65 -5.45 8.07 9.32
N PRO A 66 -5.06 6.86 9.78
CA PRO A 66 -6.04 5.81 9.99
C PRO A 66 -7.06 6.23 11.05
N PRO A 67 -8.33 5.82 10.92
CA PRO A 67 -9.35 6.16 11.90
C PRO A 67 -9.01 5.58 13.27
N GLN A 68 -9.30 6.36 14.31
CA GLN A 68 -9.13 5.87 15.68
C GLN A 68 -10.35 5.07 16.09
N PRO A 69 -10.18 3.94 16.77
CA PRO A 69 -11.31 3.20 17.31
C PRO A 69 -12.07 4.06 18.33
N PRO A 70 -13.42 4.10 18.26
CA PRO A 70 -14.18 4.91 19.20
C PRO A 70 -13.93 4.55 20.67
N SER A 71 -13.69 3.29 20.96
CA SER A 71 -13.45 2.85 22.32
C SER A 71 -12.23 3.50 22.94
N GLU A 72 -11.25 3.85 22.14
CA GLU A 72 -10.05 4.51 22.65
C GLU A 72 -10.35 5.95 23.07
N ALA A 73 -11.24 6.60 22.36
CA ALA A 73 -11.60 7.97 22.66
C ALA A 73 -12.33 8.08 24.00
N VAL A 74 -12.94 7.01 24.43
CA VAL A 74 -13.71 6.98 25.66
C VAL A 74 -12.80 6.86 26.88
N GLN A 75 -11.66 6.32 26.66
CA GLN A 75 -10.71 6.10 27.76
C GLN A 75 -10.10 7.40 28.25
#